data_0446d43c5149fd298b1b2fda7fab08ba
#
_entry.id   0446d43c5149fd298b1b2fda7fab08ba
#
_cell.length_a   1.000
_cell.length_b   1.000
_cell.length_c   1.000
_cell.angle_alpha   90.00
_cell.angle_beta   90.00
_cell.angle_gamma   90.00
#
_symmetry.space_group_name_H-M   'P 1'
#
loop_
_entity.id
_entity.type
_entity.pdbx_description
1 polymer ?
#
loop_
_entity_poly.entity_id
_entity_poly.type
_entity_poly.pdbx_seq_one_letter_code
_entity_poly.pdbx_strand_id
1 'polypeptide(L)'
;DVYKRQGTLNASANCIDRHLKNNKDKTAIMWVGDDPKVQKKITYKQLHNEVCKIANGLKEIGVQKGDRVTIYLTMIPELAYTMLACARIGAIHSIIFGGFSPDSIAGRINDCESDYVVTADEGIRGGKIIPLKSITDEALMNCPNVKKCVVVKSCLLYTSPSPRDNR
;
A
#
# COMPACT_ATOMS: atom_id res chain seq x y z
N ASP A 1 -8.07 -36.89 -3.28
CA ASP A 1 -8.73 -35.58 -3.14
C ASP A 1 -7.72 -34.48 -3.45
N VAL A 2 -7.71 -33.98 -4.68
CA VAL A 2 -6.79 -32.94 -5.18
C VAL A 2 -6.93 -31.63 -4.37
N TYR A 3 -8.09 -31.39 -3.77
CA TYR A 3 -8.39 -30.19 -3.00
C TYR A 3 -7.86 -30.22 -1.54
N LYS A 4 -7.44 -31.35 -1.02
CA LYS A 4 -7.03 -31.47 0.39
C LYS A 4 -5.52 -31.36 0.62
N ARG A 5 -4.71 -31.47 -0.43
CA ARG A 5 -3.25 -31.32 -0.35
C ARG A 5 -2.83 -30.03 -1.05
N GLN A 6 -2.92 -28.94 -0.32
CA GLN A 6 -2.41 -27.65 -0.80
C GLN A 6 -0.99 -27.44 -0.30
N GLY A 7 -0.11 -26.97 -1.21
CA GLY A 7 1.22 -26.52 -0.85
C GLY A 7 1.18 -25.11 -0.26
N THR A 8 2.29 -24.71 0.34
CA THR A 8 2.49 -23.31 0.77
C THR A 8 3.25 -22.54 -0.29
N LEU A 9 2.79 -21.34 -0.62
CA LEU A 9 3.39 -20.46 -1.60
C LEU A 9 3.41 -19.04 -1.06
N ASN A 10 4.55 -18.34 -1.18
CA ASN A 10 4.58 -16.91 -0.98
C ASN A 10 4.26 -16.20 -2.31
N ALA A 11 3.14 -15.51 -2.37
CA ALA A 11 2.68 -14.84 -3.58
C ALA A 11 3.68 -13.79 -4.07
N SER A 12 4.28 -13.01 -3.17
CA SER A 12 5.27 -11.99 -3.52
C SER A 12 6.52 -12.61 -4.15
N ALA A 13 7.07 -13.67 -3.55
CA ALA A 13 8.21 -14.39 -4.11
C ALA A 13 7.89 -14.98 -5.50
N ASN A 14 6.70 -15.56 -5.65
CA ASN A 14 6.28 -16.13 -6.91
C ASN A 14 6.02 -15.06 -8.00
N CYS A 15 5.51 -13.89 -7.64
CA CYS A 15 5.27 -12.80 -8.58
C CYS A 15 6.54 -12.04 -8.95
N ILE A 16 7.55 -11.98 -8.08
CA ILE A 16 8.70 -11.10 -8.24
C ILE A 16 10.02 -11.89 -8.33
N ASP A 17 10.38 -12.60 -7.26
CA ASP A 17 11.74 -13.12 -7.07
C ASP A 17 12.13 -14.12 -8.15
N ARG A 18 11.23 -14.99 -8.57
CA ARG A 18 11.46 -15.95 -9.64
C ARG A 18 11.84 -15.30 -10.98
N HIS A 19 11.48 -14.03 -11.19
CA HIS A 19 11.78 -13.30 -12.42
C HIS A 19 13.11 -12.56 -12.39
N LEU A 20 13.71 -12.37 -11.21
CA LEU A 20 14.94 -11.57 -11.05
C LEU A 20 16.13 -12.16 -11.82
N LYS A 21 16.22 -13.48 -11.93
CA LYS A 21 17.34 -14.13 -12.61
C LYS A 21 17.38 -13.80 -14.11
N ASN A 22 16.24 -13.88 -14.78
CA ASN A 22 16.19 -13.82 -16.25
C ASN A 22 15.47 -12.59 -16.81
N ASN A 23 14.67 -11.89 -15.99
CA ASN A 23 13.78 -10.83 -16.43
C ASN A 23 13.89 -9.56 -15.56
N LYS A 24 14.97 -9.39 -14.79
CA LYS A 24 15.11 -8.29 -13.82
C LYS A 24 14.87 -6.90 -14.41
N ASP A 25 15.25 -6.70 -15.67
CA ASP A 25 15.17 -5.42 -16.37
C ASP A 25 13.90 -5.27 -17.22
N LYS A 26 13.07 -6.34 -17.31
CA LYS A 26 11.77 -6.26 -17.97
C LYS A 26 10.78 -5.46 -17.13
N THR A 27 9.87 -4.77 -17.80
CA THR A 27 8.78 -4.05 -17.15
C THR A 27 7.84 -5.04 -16.44
N ALA A 28 7.69 -4.90 -15.14
CA ALA A 28 6.76 -5.64 -14.31
C ALA A 28 5.43 -4.91 -14.17
N ILE A 29 5.48 -3.57 -14.04
CA ILE A 29 4.30 -2.71 -13.91
C ILE A 29 4.46 -1.55 -14.88
N MET A 30 3.40 -1.27 -15.64
CA MET A 30 3.23 -0.01 -16.35
C MET A 30 2.13 0.79 -15.63
N TRP A 31 2.52 1.85 -14.97
CA TRP A 31 1.59 2.74 -14.30
C TRP A 31 1.31 3.95 -15.18
N VAL A 32 0.06 4.34 -15.22
CA VAL A 32 -0.42 5.55 -15.91
C VAL A 32 -1.15 6.40 -14.88
N GLY A 33 -0.74 7.65 -14.76
CA GLY A 33 -1.37 8.61 -13.86
C GLY A 33 -2.76 9.05 -14.31
N ASP A 34 -3.37 9.92 -13.52
CA ASP A 34 -4.65 10.54 -13.86
C ASP A 34 -4.54 11.38 -15.17
N ASP A 35 -3.40 12.06 -15.38
CA ASP A 35 -2.99 12.53 -16.69
C ASP A 35 -2.28 11.38 -17.45
N PRO A 36 -2.81 10.91 -18.59
CA PRO A 36 -2.20 9.82 -19.37
C PRO A 36 -0.79 10.10 -19.88
N LYS A 37 -0.35 11.36 -19.88
CA LYS A 37 1.04 11.73 -20.21
C LYS A 37 2.01 11.35 -19.12
N VAL A 38 1.53 11.22 -17.88
CA VAL A 38 2.34 10.83 -16.74
C VAL A 38 2.35 9.31 -16.64
N GLN A 39 3.45 8.69 -17.06
CA GLN A 39 3.60 7.24 -17.08
C GLN A 39 4.89 6.82 -16.38
N LYS A 40 4.86 5.68 -15.72
CA LYS A 40 6.03 5.09 -15.06
C LYS A 40 6.14 3.61 -15.40
N LYS A 41 7.27 3.21 -15.98
CA LYS A 41 7.62 1.80 -16.16
C LYS A 41 8.46 1.35 -14.98
N ILE A 42 8.05 0.28 -14.34
CA ILE A 42 8.72 -0.28 -13.16
C ILE A 42 9.20 -1.67 -13.53
N THR A 43 10.51 -1.89 -13.49
CA THR A 43 11.11 -3.19 -13.77
C THR A 43 10.92 -4.16 -12.60
N TYR A 44 11.10 -5.47 -12.83
CA TYR A 44 11.08 -6.47 -11.75
C TYR A 44 12.08 -6.17 -10.66
N LYS A 45 13.29 -5.68 -11.02
CA LYS A 45 14.31 -5.28 -10.05
C LYS A 45 13.85 -4.10 -9.19
N GLN A 46 13.28 -3.08 -9.81
CA GLN A 46 12.76 -1.92 -9.09
C GLN A 46 11.58 -2.32 -8.18
N LEU A 47 10.64 -3.11 -8.71
CA LEU A 47 9.52 -3.63 -7.93
C LEU A 47 10.00 -4.42 -6.71
N HIS A 48 10.98 -5.31 -6.89
CA HIS A 48 11.57 -6.07 -5.79
C HIS A 48 12.14 -5.14 -4.70
N ASN A 49 12.91 -4.13 -5.11
CA ASN A 49 13.53 -3.20 -4.16
C ASN A 49 12.50 -2.42 -3.36
N GLU A 50 11.47 -1.87 -4.02
CA GLU A 50 10.41 -1.11 -3.35
C GLU A 50 9.58 -2.01 -2.42
N VAL A 51 9.22 -3.21 -2.86
CA VAL A 51 8.50 -4.18 -2.02
C VAL A 51 9.32 -4.59 -0.79
N CYS A 52 10.62 -4.80 -0.93
CA CYS A 52 11.50 -5.11 0.20
C CYS A 52 11.63 -3.95 1.19
N LYS A 53 11.74 -2.71 0.70
CA LYS A 53 11.77 -1.52 1.57
C LYS A 53 10.50 -1.40 2.40
N ILE A 54 9.33 -1.50 1.75
CA ILE A 54 8.03 -1.42 2.45
C ILE A 54 7.89 -2.60 3.42
N ALA A 55 8.25 -3.82 3.01
CA ALA A 55 8.20 -4.99 3.88
C ALA A 55 9.05 -4.83 5.14
N ASN A 56 10.25 -4.26 5.01
CA ASN A 56 11.13 -3.98 6.15
C ASN A 56 10.53 -2.87 7.04
N GLY A 57 10.01 -1.79 6.45
CA GLY A 57 9.33 -0.74 7.20
C GLY A 57 8.11 -1.24 7.97
N LEU A 58 7.29 -2.11 7.37
CA LEU A 58 6.16 -2.74 8.05
C LEU A 58 6.62 -3.60 9.24
N LYS A 59 7.70 -4.37 9.07
CA LYS A 59 8.28 -5.16 10.18
C LYS A 59 8.83 -4.27 11.29
N GLU A 60 9.49 -3.18 10.95
CA GLU A 60 10.07 -2.21 11.90
C GLU A 60 8.99 -1.57 12.77
N ILE A 61 7.80 -1.28 12.21
CA ILE A 61 6.67 -0.78 12.98
C ILE A 61 5.92 -1.86 13.77
N GLY A 62 6.31 -3.13 13.64
CA GLY A 62 5.81 -4.24 14.44
C GLY A 62 4.85 -5.20 13.72
N VAL A 63 4.62 -5.04 12.41
CA VAL A 63 3.76 -5.96 11.65
C VAL A 63 4.38 -7.35 11.59
N GLN A 64 3.60 -8.36 11.96
CA GLN A 64 3.99 -9.77 11.98
C GLN A 64 3.16 -10.60 11.00
N LYS A 65 3.57 -11.84 10.80
CA LYS A 65 2.79 -12.81 10.02
C LYS A 65 1.41 -13.02 10.65
N GLY A 66 0.37 -12.88 9.83
CA GLY A 66 -1.02 -13.03 10.26
C GLY A 66 -1.69 -11.73 10.68
N ASP A 67 -0.94 -10.65 10.90
CA ASP A 67 -1.53 -9.33 11.18
C ASP A 67 -2.31 -8.81 9.98
N ARG A 68 -3.35 -8.02 10.25
CA ARG A 68 -4.18 -7.37 9.23
C ARG A 68 -3.71 -5.94 9.03
N VAL A 69 -3.48 -5.59 7.78
CA VAL A 69 -3.07 -4.25 7.34
C VAL A 69 -4.12 -3.70 6.38
N THR A 70 -4.80 -2.66 6.77
CA THR A 70 -5.71 -1.94 5.88
C THR A 70 -4.93 -1.00 4.98
N ILE A 71 -5.20 -1.04 3.68
CA ILE A 71 -4.56 -0.19 2.68
C ILE A 71 -5.61 0.71 2.05
N TYR A 72 -5.55 2.02 2.35
CA TYR A 72 -6.42 3.03 1.77
C TYR A 72 -5.60 3.98 0.92
N LEU A 73 -5.43 3.62 -0.34
CA LEU A 73 -4.64 4.35 -1.34
C LEU A 73 -5.42 4.51 -2.64
N THR A 74 -5.10 5.53 -3.41
CA THR A 74 -5.50 5.64 -4.81
C THR A 74 -4.66 4.69 -5.68
N MET A 75 -4.91 4.65 -6.99
CA MET A 75 -4.21 3.76 -7.93
C MET A 75 -2.80 4.22 -8.23
N ILE A 76 -1.96 4.30 -7.21
CA ILE A 76 -0.53 4.63 -7.28
C ILE A 76 0.32 3.34 -7.19
N PRO A 77 1.56 3.35 -7.67
CA PRO A 77 2.44 2.16 -7.63
C PRO A 77 2.64 1.61 -6.22
N GLU A 78 2.63 2.48 -5.22
CA GLU A 78 2.81 2.16 -3.80
C GLU A 78 1.69 1.25 -3.27
N LEU A 79 0.49 1.29 -3.86
CA LEU A 79 -0.58 0.34 -3.57
C LEU A 79 -0.12 -1.10 -3.88
N ALA A 80 0.39 -1.33 -5.08
CA ALA A 80 0.87 -2.66 -5.49
C ALA A 80 2.08 -3.10 -4.67
N TYR A 81 3.00 -2.17 -4.37
CA TYR A 81 4.16 -2.45 -3.53
C TYR A 81 3.75 -2.89 -2.12
N THR A 82 2.79 -2.19 -1.52
CA THR A 82 2.30 -2.48 -0.16
C THR A 82 1.58 -3.82 -0.10
N MET A 83 0.75 -4.14 -1.09
CA MET A 83 0.09 -5.45 -1.20
C MET A 83 1.11 -6.59 -1.25
N LEU A 84 2.12 -6.45 -2.11
CA LEU A 84 3.18 -7.45 -2.28
C LEU A 84 4.10 -7.51 -1.07
N ALA A 85 4.31 -6.40 -0.36
CA ALA A 85 5.06 -6.35 0.88
C ALA A 85 4.34 -7.11 2.00
N CYS A 86 3.04 -6.90 2.18
CA CYS A 86 2.23 -7.68 3.12
C CYS A 86 2.30 -9.18 2.81
N ALA A 87 2.08 -9.56 1.54
CA ALA A 87 2.20 -10.96 1.13
C ALA A 87 3.61 -11.54 1.39
N ARG A 88 4.66 -10.73 1.21
CA ARG A 88 6.05 -11.15 1.44
C ARG A 88 6.31 -11.53 2.90
N ILE A 89 5.80 -10.75 3.84
CA ILE A 89 5.99 -11.00 5.28
C ILE A 89 4.91 -11.90 5.88
N GLY A 90 3.91 -12.30 5.08
CA GLY A 90 2.80 -13.14 5.52
C GLY A 90 1.72 -12.39 6.29
N ALA A 91 1.67 -11.07 6.19
CA ALA A 91 0.56 -10.26 6.68
C ALA A 91 -0.62 -10.32 5.71
N ILE A 92 -1.82 -10.13 6.24
CA ILE A 92 -3.07 -10.11 5.50
C ILE A 92 -3.38 -8.65 5.16
N HIS A 93 -3.63 -8.34 3.90
CA HIS A 93 -4.01 -6.98 3.51
C HIS A 93 -5.50 -6.88 3.17
N SER A 94 -6.13 -5.79 3.62
CA SER A 94 -7.49 -5.38 3.26
C SER A 94 -7.43 -4.06 2.50
N ILE A 95 -7.89 -4.07 1.23
CA ILE A 95 -7.82 -2.88 0.38
C ILE A 95 -9.13 -2.13 0.44
N ILE A 96 -9.03 -0.82 0.67
CA ILE A 96 -10.15 0.12 0.59
C ILE A 96 -9.91 1.05 -0.59
N PHE A 97 -10.93 1.20 -1.41
CA PHE A 97 -10.88 2.07 -2.58
C PHE A 97 -10.84 3.55 -2.18
N GLY A 98 -9.96 4.33 -2.82
CA GLY A 98 -9.85 5.77 -2.59
C GLY A 98 -11.13 6.52 -2.95
N GLY A 99 -11.73 7.17 -1.96
CA GLY A 99 -12.98 7.93 -2.11
C GLY A 99 -14.16 7.40 -1.27
N PHE A 100 -13.94 6.40 -0.41
CA PHE A 100 -14.91 6.02 0.61
C PHE A 100 -14.99 7.07 1.72
N SER A 101 -16.17 7.17 2.37
CA SER A 101 -16.37 8.03 3.53
C SER A 101 -15.62 7.52 4.77
N PRO A 102 -15.30 8.41 5.74
CA PRO A 102 -14.65 8.01 6.99
C PRO A 102 -15.36 6.86 7.70
N ASP A 103 -16.69 6.91 7.79
CA ASP A 103 -17.49 5.84 8.44
C ASP A 103 -17.34 4.49 7.73
N SER A 104 -17.33 4.50 6.38
CA SER A 104 -17.13 3.27 5.60
C SER A 104 -15.73 2.69 5.80
N ILE A 105 -14.72 3.54 5.97
CA ILE A 105 -13.35 3.13 6.24
C ILE A 105 -13.26 2.55 7.65
N ALA A 106 -13.82 3.24 8.64
CA ALA A 106 -13.85 2.78 10.03
C ALA A 106 -14.55 1.43 10.17
N GLY A 107 -15.72 1.27 9.52
CA GLY A 107 -16.45 0.01 9.50
C GLY A 107 -15.59 -1.15 8.97
N ARG A 108 -14.85 -0.94 7.87
CA ARG A 108 -13.98 -1.98 7.29
C ARG A 108 -12.75 -2.30 8.15
N ILE A 109 -12.15 -1.28 8.76
CA ILE A 109 -11.02 -1.45 9.69
C ILE A 109 -11.45 -2.30 10.90
N ASN A 110 -12.61 -1.99 11.48
CA ASN A 110 -13.15 -2.70 12.63
C ASN A 110 -13.60 -4.11 12.27
N ASP A 111 -14.28 -4.29 11.13
CA ASP A 111 -14.73 -5.60 10.64
C ASP A 111 -13.57 -6.58 10.43
N CYS A 112 -12.48 -6.12 9.81
CA CYS A 112 -11.29 -6.97 9.63
C CYS A 112 -10.33 -6.94 10.83
N GLU A 113 -10.65 -6.23 11.91
CA GLU A 113 -9.79 -6.07 13.09
C GLU A 113 -8.37 -5.66 12.73
N SER A 114 -8.21 -4.65 11.91
CA SER A 114 -6.91 -4.22 11.39
C SER A 114 -6.15 -3.43 12.44
N ASP A 115 -4.94 -3.88 12.77
CA ASP A 115 -4.05 -3.19 13.71
C ASP A 115 -3.24 -2.07 13.05
N TYR A 116 -3.11 -2.12 11.72
CA TYR A 116 -2.25 -1.22 10.95
C TYR A 116 -3.00 -0.67 9.74
N VAL A 117 -2.75 0.59 9.44
CA VAL A 117 -3.31 1.28 8.29
C VAL A 117 -2.19 1.89 7.45
N VAL A 118 -2.28 1.76 6.13
CA VAL A 118 -1.41 2.44 5.17
C VAL A 118 -2.27 3.35 4.32
N THR A 119 -1.95 4.63 4.30
CA THR A 119 -2.63 5.65 3.50
C THR A 119 -1.62 6.57 2.81
N ALA A 120 -2.07 7.56 2.06
CA ALA A 120 -1.24 8.64 1.54
C ALA A 120 -1.70 9.99 2.12
N ASP A 121 -0.86 11.00 1.99
CA ASP A 121 -1.23 12.37 2.32
C ASP A 121 -2.45 12.79 1.49
N GLU A 122 -2.36 12.63 0.18
CA GLU A 122 -3.42 12.94 -0.78
C GLU A 122 -3.38 11.98 -1.97
N GLY A 123 -4.41 11.98 -2.78
CA GLY A 123 -4.47 11.28 -4.06
C GLY A 123 -5.19 12.12 -5.11
N ILE A 124 -4.94 11.84 -6.39
CA ILE A 124 -5.64 12.50 -7.51
C ILE A 124 -6.56 11.47 -8.16
N ARG A 125 -7.78 11.90 -8.46
CA ARG A 125 -8.77 11.10 -9.18
C ARG A 125 -9.70 11.98 -10.00
N GLY A 126 -9.70 11.80 -11.31
CA GLY A 126 -10.52 12.60 -12.22
C GLY A 126 -10.19 14.11 -12.12
N GLY A 127 -8.92 14.46 -11.96
CA GLY A 127 -8.45 15.84 -11.79
C GLY A 127 -8.76 16.46 -10.42
N LYS A 128 -9.34 15.70 -9.47
CA LYS A 128 -9.66 16.17 -8.12
C LYS A 128 -8.69 15.62 -7.10
N ILE A 129 -8.23 16.47 -6.18
CA ILE A 129 -7.43 16.06 -5.02
C ILE A 129 -8.36 15.45 -3.97
N ILE A 130 -8.00 14.27 -3.49
CA ILE A 130 -8.68 13.57 -2.40
C ILE A 130 -7.75 13.62 -1.19
N PRO A 131 -8.14 14.24 -0.07
CA PRO A 131 -7.31 14.34 1.13
C PRO A 131 -7.34 13.04 1.93
N LEU A 132 -6.64 12.00 1.45
CA LEU A 132 -6.70 10.64 2.00
C LEU A 132 -6.31 10.61 3.48
N LYS A 133 -5.29 11.36 3.88
CA LYS A 133 -4.84 11.42 5.28
C LYS A 133 -5.91 12.00 6.20
N SER A 134 -6.53 13.11 5.81
CA SER A 134 -7.59 13.75 6.61
C SER A 134 -8.79 12.82 6.79
N ILE A 135 -9.22 12.16 5.70
CA ILE A 135 -10.31 11.17 5.73
C ILE A 135 -9.94 9.98 6.63
N THR A 136 -8.69 9.52 6.56
CA THR A 136 -8.19 8.43 7.42
C THR A 136 -8.18 8.85 8.89
N ASP A 137 -7.72 10.06 9.21
CA ASP A 137 -7.68 10.54 10.59
C ASP A 137 -9.08 10.59 11.22
N GLU A 138 -10.07 11.05 10.46
CA GLU A 138 -11.47 11.04 10.90
C GLU A 138 -11.98 9.61 11.12
N ALA A 139 -11.69 8.68 10.22
CA ALA A 139 -12.05 7.28 10.37
C ALA A 139 -11.41 6.65 11.63
N LEU A 140 -10.15 6.96 11.89
CA LEU A 140 -9.38 6.40 13.01
C LEU A 140 -9.90 6.83 14.38
N MET A 141 -10.68 7.93 14.48
CA MET A 141 -11.36 8.29 15.74
C MET A 141 -12.31 7.19 16.23
N ASN A 142 -12.84 6.39 15.29
CA ASN A 142 -13.75 5.27 15.57
C ASN A 142 -13.05 3.89 15.48
N CYS A 143 -11.71 3.85 15.46
CA CYS A 143 -10.93 2.62 15.32
C CYS A 143 -9.89 2.48 16.45
N PRO A 144 -10.31 2.21 17.69
CA PRO A 144 -9.42 2.23 18.86
C PRO A 144 -8.33 1.16 18.84
N ASN A 145 -8.49 0.11 18.04
CA ASN A 145 -7.54 -1.01 17.96
C ASN A 145 -6.35 -0.73 17.02
N VAL A 146 -6.42 0.32 16.20
CA VAL A 146 -5.34 0.64 15.27
C VAL A 146 -4.12 1.15 16.02
N LYS A 147 -3.02 0.42 15.91
CA LYS A 147 -1.75 0.71 16.59
C LYS A 147 -0.94 1.77 15.86
N LYS A 148 -0.89 1.72 14.53
CA LYS A 148 -0.09 2.64 13.71
C LYS A 148 -0.72 2.88 12.34
N CYS A 149 -0.54 4.12 11.87
CA CYS A 149 -0.90 4.55 10.51
C CYS A 149 0.36 5.02 9.78
N VAL A 150 0.66 4.39 8.65
CA VAL A 150 1.76 4.75 7.76
C VAL A 150 1.23 5.63 6.66
N VAL A 151 1.91 6.75 6.41
CA VAL A 151 1.52 7.71 5.38
C VAL A 151 2.57 7.74 4.27
N VAL A 152 2.15 7.37 3.08
CA VAL A 152 2.94 7.51 1.87
C VAL A 152 2.85 8.97 1.41
N LYS A 153 3.99 9.63 1.22
CA LYS A 153 4.01 10.95 0.60
C LYS A 153 3.77 10.81 -0.90
N SER A 154 2.58 11.17 -1.34
CA SER A 154 2.20 11.19 -2.75
C SER A 154 2.82 12.36 -3.52
N CYS A 155 3.38 13.31 -2.82
CA CYS A 155 3.87 14.59 -3.32
C CYS A 155 5.17 14.46 -4.12
N LEU A 156 5.11 13.85 -5.32
CA LEU A 156 6.16 13.96 -6.33
C LEU A 156 5.99 15.20 -7.24
N LEU A 157 4.96 16.01 -7.05
CA LEU A 157 4.64 17.15 -7.92
C LEU A 157 4.48 18.51 -7.20
N TYR A 158 4.61 18.56 -5.87
CA TYR A 158 4.55 19.82 -5.14
C TYR A 158 5.80 20.03 -4.29
N THR A 159 6.70 20.87 -4.79
CA THR A 159 7.80 21.49 -4.04
C THR A 159 7.26 22.63 -3.19
N SER A 160 6.29 22.38 -2.33
CA SER A 160 5.90 23.31 -1.28
C SER A 160 6.39 22.77 0.05
N PRO A 161 7.27 23.48 0.77
CA PRO A 161 7.71 23.04 2.08
C PRO A 161 6.49 22.94 3.01
N SER A 162 6.41 21.82 3.73
CA SER A 162 5.38 21.64 4.75
C SER A 162 5.50 22.75 5.80
N PRO A 163 4.38 23.34 6.27
CA PRO A 163 4.41 24.33 7.35
C PRO A 163 5.07 23.83 8.67
N ARG A 164 5.38 22.54 8.77
CA ARG A 164 6.05 21.94 9.95
C ARG A 164 7.57 21.92 9.86
N ASP A 165 8.15 22.24 8.71
CA ASP A 165 9.62 22.24 8.54
C ASP A 165 10.28 23.58 8.92
N ASN A 166 9.50 24.50 9.47
CA ASN A 166 9.95 25.83 9.95
C ASN A 166 9.86 25.96 11.47
N ARG A 167 10.18 24.90 12.24
CA ARG A 167 10.38 25.00 13.68
C ARG A 167 11.67 24.33 14.12
#